data_4ba082fc9802b3c714c6aa20a181a22c
#
_entry.id   4ba082fc9802b3c714c6aa20a181a22c
#
_cell.length_a   1.000
_cell.length_b   1.000
_cell.length_c   1.000
_cell.angle_alpha   90.00
_cell.angle_beta   90.00
_cell.angle_gamma   90.00
#
_symmetry.space_group_name_H-M   'P 1'
#
loop_
_entity.id
_entity.type
_entity.pdbx_description
1 polymer ?
#
loop_
_entity_poly.entity_id
_entity_poly.type
_entity_poly.pdbx_seq_one_letter_code
_entity_poly.pdbx_strand_id
1 'polypeptide(L)'
;MNKYLRLLSIGLIVIIAFTGCDAISRLWENGSEAPTPGLHITAVVPASETTVTPSSSAPKITTLHIWVPPQFDPLNETPAGEILQARLDEFAARRPQVEVRVRVKAISGTGSILESLRGSQAAAPLALPDLVILPRPLLEDAVDEGLISPLDELTNAMADENWYEYAKQLSQYNGKTVGIPFAGDVLLMAYRISMIEEPPLDWDSILSTEEVLVFPASDAEALATFALYYSAGGQIVIQEGDVLFDKTPFMEVLTFFQQGWETGVMPYWLTQYETEAQAWTAYREKQAQLTFVWSSRYLNSPATDTAFTSIPSQEGKAFSIANGWVWSLVSTEREHQELSIEFVEFLTDNDFVAEWAAAAGYIPPRPDALEIWAGGESWGVLEQVLQSAQILPSQKVLDELGPLVRDAVVSVLKDHVTPEEAFSTLNGESGAQ
;
A
#
# COMPACT_ATOMS: atom_id res chain seq x y z
N MET A 1 28.82 7.58 -46.43
CA MET A 1 29.97 6.76 -46.01
C MET A 1 29.73 6.42 -44.58
N ASN A 2 29.20 5.38 -44.25
CA ASN A 2 29.32 4.04 -43.76
C ASN A 2 27.95 3.47 -43.30
N LYS A 3 27.35 2.67 -44.19
CA LYS A 3 26.16 1.85 -43.92
C LYS A 3 26.49 0.34 -43.84
N TYR A 4 27.74 -0.04 -43.54
CA TYR A 4 28.18 -1.46 -43.60
C TYR A 4 28.92 -1.91 -42.33
N LEU A 5 28.39 -1.64 -41.12
CA LEU A 5 28.98 -2.22 -39.90
C LEU A 5 27.93 -2.65 -38.87
N ARG A 6 26.83 -3.29 -39.31
CA ARG A 6 25.81 -3.89 -38.43
C ARG A 6 25.26 -5.24 -38.90
N LEU A 7 26.10 -6.06 -39.52
CA LEU A 7 25.68 -7.37 -40.05
C LEU A 7 26.74 -8.47 -39.84
N LEU A 8 27.43 -8.48 -38.68
CA LEU A 8 28.43 -9.52 -38.37
C LEU A 8 28.47 -9.89 -36.87
N SER A 9 27.31 -10.10 -36.23
CA SER A 9 27.23 -10.66 -34.88
C SER A 9 25.99 -11.50 -34.60
N ILE A 10 25.38 -12.08 -35.62
CA ILE A 10 24.30 -13.11 -35.49
C ILE A 10 24.72 -14.33 -36.28
N GLY A 11 25.69 -15.06 -35.76
CA GLY A 11 26.19 -16.23 -36.49
C GLY A 11 27.11 -17.14 -35.68
N LEU A 12 27.02 -17.18 -34.33
CA LEU A 12 27.87 -18.14 -33.56
C LEU A 12 27.26 -18.56 -32.22
N ILE A 13 25.99 -18.88 -32.14
CA ILE A 13 25.37 -19.60 -31.00
C ILE A 13 24.29 -20.54 -31.54
N VAL A 14 24.68 -21.53 -32.30
CA VAL A 14 23.87 -22.75 -32.53
C VAL A 14 24.83 -23.83 -32.99
N ILE A 15 25.63 -24.45 -32.12
CA ILE A 15 26.23 -25.77 -32.25
C ILE A 15 26.92 -26.04 -30.88
N ILE A 16 26.22 -26.45 -29.85
CA ILE A 16 26.65 -27.32 -28.74
C ILE A 16 25.35 -27.77 -28.03
N ALA A 17 24.69 -28.73 -28.61
CA ALA A 17 23.68 -29.52 -27.92
C ALA A 17 23.42 -30.80 -28.73
N PHE A 18 24.38 -31.72 -28.71
CA PHE A 18 24.16 -33.14 -29.07
C PHE A 18 25.46 -33.91 -28.88
N THR A 19 25.83 -34.22 -27.60
CA THR A 19 26.67 -35.41 -27.27
C THR A 19 26.67 -35.55 -25.74
N GLY A 20 25.99 -36.59 -25.22
CA GLY A 20 26.08 -36.86 -23.79
C GLY A 20 24.97 -37.71 -23.20
N CYS A 21 24.49 -38.71 -23.91
CA CYS A 21 23.69 -39.81 -23.35
C CYS A 21 24.44 -41.13 -23.65
N ASP A 22 25.39 -41.53 -22.76
CA ASP A 22 25.86 -42.93 -22.68
C ASP A 22 26.94 -43.10 -21.56
N ALA A 23 26.59 -42.87 -20.32
CA ALA A 23 27.52 -43.17 -19.23
C ALA A 23 26.92 -43.49 -17.84
N ILE A 24 25.63 -43.86 -17.75
CA ILE A 24 25.02 -44.20 -16.44
C ILE A 24 24.33 -45.60 -16.47
N SER A 25 24.62 -46.49 -17.43
CA SER A 25 24.05 -47.84 -17.48
C SER A 25 25.02 -48.97 -17.11
N ARG A 26 26.13 -48.70 -16.37
CA ARG A 26 27.12 -49.78 -16.04
C ARG A 26 27.47 -49.89 -14.53
N LEU A 27 26.56 -49.52 -13.63
CA LEU A 27 26.84 -49.68 -12.19
C LEU A 27 25.80 -50.53 -11.44
N TRP A 28 25.00 -51.35 -12.13
CA TRP A 28 24.02 -52.23 -11.48
C TRP A 28 23.97 -53.64 -12.13
N GLU A 29 25.11 -54.30 -12.18
CA GLU A 29 25.19 -55.76 -12.41
C GLU A 29 26.41 -56.30 -11.70
N ASN A 30 26.18 -57.12 -10.70
CA ASN A 30 26.90 -58.26 -10.13
C ASN A 30 26.55 -58.34 -8.65
N GLY A 31 25.90 -59.32 -8.11
CA GLY A 31 25.76 -60.71 -8.45
C GLY A 31 25.68 -61.51 -7.17
N SER A 32 24.60 -62.22 -6.99
CA SER A 32 24.43 -63.54 -6.34
C SER A 32 25.49 -64.04 -5.39
N GLU A 33 25.14 -64.53 -4.24
CA GLU A 33 24.73 -65.90 -3.92
C GLU A 33 24.56 -66.09 -2.40
N ALA A 34 23.52 -66.83 -2.00
CA ALA A 34 23.37 -67.38 -0.68
C ALA A 34 24.22 -68.67 -0.53
N PRO A 35 24.53 -69.13 0.70
CA PRO A 35 23.75 -70.26 1.18
C PRO A 35 23.44 -70.25 2.69
N THR A 36 22.29 -70.83 3.04
CA THR A 36 21.96 -71.48 4.33
C THR A 36 22.62 -72.84 4.41
N PRO A 37 22.78 -73.53 5.58
CA PRO A 37 21.84 -73.64 6.68
C PRO A 37 22.48 -73.90 8.09
N GLY A 38 21.63 -73.77 9.12
CA GLY A 38 21.65 -74.80 10.14
C GLY A 38 21.90 -74.45 11.60
N LEU A 39 20.83 -74.69 12.35
CA LEU A 39 20.75 -75.32 13.69
C LEU A 39 20.87 -74.51 14.98
N HIS A 40 19.69 -74.46 15.59
CA HIS A 40 19.39 -74.59 17.07
C HIS A 40 20.35 -74.10 18.09
N ILE A 41 19.85 -73.29 19.01
CA ILE A 41 19.85 -73.60 20.46
C ILE A 41 18.91 -72.62 21.20
N THR A 42 17.96 -73.19 21.87
CA THR A 42 17.24 -72.96 23.11
C THR A 42 17.34 -71.59 23.83
N ALA A 43 16.16 -71.08 24.13
CA ALA A 43 15.81 -69.93 24.93
C ALA A 43 16.44 -69.89 26.33
N VAL A 44 16.87 -68.69 26.70
CA VAL A 44 16.80 -68.23 28.11
C VAL A 44 16.21 -66.81 28.01
N VAL A 45 15.04 -66.65 28.62
CA VAL A 45 14.38 -65.35 28.80
C VAL A 45 15.00 -64.67 30.01
N PRO A 46 15.59 -63.48 29.87
CA PRO A 46 15.69 -62.57 31.00
C PRO A 46 14.64 -61.45 30.88
N ALA A 47 14.12 -61.08 32.02
CA ALA A 47 13.08 -60.11 32.25
C ALA A 47 13.25 -58.83 31.42
N SER A 48 12.14 -58.40 30.82
CA SER A 48 11.99 -57.13 30.15
C SER A 48 12.16 -55.98 31.15
N GLU A 49 13.29 -55.34 31.17
CA GLU A 49 13.39 -53.97 31.63
C GLU A 49 12.77 -53.09 30.52
N THR A 50 11.60 -52.56 30.79
CA THR A 50 10.93 -51.56 29.98
C THR A 50 11.73 -50.27 30.13
N THR A 51 12.74 -50.10 29.27
CA THR A 51 13.41 -48.83 29.11
C THR A 51 12.41 -47.93 28.40
N VAL A 52 11.69 -47.11 29.18
CA VAL A 52 10.93 -45.99 28.65
C VAL A 52 11.97 -45.00 28.10
N THR A 53 12.26 -45.08 26.84
CA THR A 53 13.01 -44.03 26.11
C THR A 53 12.08 -42.84 26.13
N PRO A 54 12.46 -41.70 26.75
CA PRO A 54 11.69 -40.48 26.54
C PRO A 54 11.80 -40.15 25.07
N SER A 55 10.70 -40.26 24.36
CA SER A 55 10.60 -39.70 23.00
C SER A 55 10.66 -38.20 23.16
N SER A 56 11.88 -37.66 23.13
CA SER A 56 12.12 -36.24 22.94
C SER A 56 11.77 -35.95 21.49
N SER A 57 10.51 -35.77 21.19
CA SER A 57 10.11 -35.11 19.95
C SER A 57 10.70 -33.70 20.03
N ALA A 58 11.61 -33.40 19.13
CA ALA A 58 12.06 -32.02 18.96
C ALA A 58 10.80 -31.11 18.85
N PRO A 59 10.81 -29.94 19.48
CA PRO A 59 9.66 -29.05 19.41
C PRO A 59 9.33 -28.78 17.93
N LYS A 60 8.08 -28.98 17.56
CA LYS A 60 7.57 -28.70 16.22
C LYS A 60 7.72 -27.19 15.99
N ILE A 61 8.58 -26.77 15.08
CA ILE A 61 8.72 -25.38 14.69
C ILE A 61 7.58 -25.08 13.72
N THR A 62 6.76 -24.08 14.04
CA THR A 62 5.74 -23.52 13.15
C THR A 62 6.36 -22.39 12.35
N THR A 63 6.22 -22.39 11.03
CA THR A 63 6.75 -21.33 10.17
C THR A 63 5.62 -20.42 9.76
N LEU A 64 5.75 -19.11 10.05
CA LEU A 64 4.85 -18.06 9.61
C LEU A 64 5.44 -17.43 8.34
N HIS A 65 4.74 -17.59 7.23
CA HIS A 65 5.12 -17.03 5.93
C HIS A 65 4.43 -15.68 5.70
N ILE A 66 5.22 -14.62 5.48
CA ILE A 66 4.68 -13.29 5.22
C ILE A 66 5.21 -12.74 3.89
N TRP A 67 4.35 -12.11 3.10
CA TRP A 67 4.75 -11.40 1.88
C TRP A 67 4.61 -9.92 2.05
N VAL A 68 5.67 -9.21 1.71
CA VAL A 68 5.77 -7.74 1.85
C VAL A 68 6.29 -7.11 0.56
N PRO A 69 5.93 -5.86 0.25
CA PRO A 69 6.56 -5.11 -0.82
C PRO A 69 7.94 -4.59 -0.40
N PRO A 70 8.76 -4.11 -1.36
CA PRO A 70 10.16 -3.74 -1.10
C PRO A 70 10.39 -2.73 0.01
N GLN A 71 9.46 -1.79 0.23
CA GLN A 71 9.57 -0.79 1.29
C GLN A 71 9.38 -1.35 2.71
N PHE A 72 8.88 -2.58 2.83
CA PHE A 72 8.73 -3.32 4.10
C PHE A 72 9.70 -4.51 4.17
N ASP A 73 10.77 -4.49 3.38
CA ASP A 73 11.82 -5.50 3.47
C ASP A 73 12.66 -5.30 4.72
N PRO A 74 12.64 -6.24 5.70
CA PRO A 74 13.45 -6.12 6.90
C PRO A 74 14.96 -6.24 6.63
N LEU A 75 15.35 -6.74 5.46
CA LEU A 75 16.74 -6.86 5.05
C LEU A 75 17.21 -5.67 4.20
N ASN A 76 16.37 -4.67 3.99
CA ASN A 76 16.75 -3.44 3.33
C ASN A 76 17.72 -2.65 4.23
N GLU A 77 18.83 -2.17 3.68
CA GLU A 77 19.83 -1.35 4.37
C GLU A 77 19.31 0.09 4.64
N THR A 78 18.17 0.18 5.31
CA THR A 78 17.53 1.43 5.73
C THR A 78 17.21 1.40 7.22
N PRO A 79 17.13 2.54 7.91
CA PRO A 79 16.74 2.56 9.32
C PRO A 79 15.41 1.83 9.59
N ALA A 80 14.42 1.96 8.70
CA ALA A 80 13.15 1.26 8.81
C ALA A 80 13.29 -0.26 8.69
N GLY A 81 14.15 -0.74 7.78
CA GLY A 81 14.47 -2.16 7.63
C GLY A 81 15.13 -2.72 8.89
N GLU A 82 16.14 -2.02 9.43
CA GLU A 82 16.82 -2.43 10.66
C GLU A 82 15.87 -2.50 11.87
N ILE A 83 14.98 -1.51 12.04
CA ILE A 83 13.98 -1.48 13.11
C ILE A 83 12.98 -2.65 12.96
N LEU A 84 12.53 -2.90 11.73
CA LEU A 84 11.62 -4.01 11.47
C LEU A 84 12.29 -5.36 11.72
N GLN A 85 13.55 -5.54 11.27
CA GLN A 85 14.30 -6.78 11.53
C GLN A 85 14.48 -7.01 13.05
N ALA A 86 14.86 -5.98 13.80
CA ALA A 86 14.98 -6.08 15.25
C ALA A 86 13.65 -6.51 15.92
N ARG A 87 12.51 -6.01 15.42
CA ARG A 87 11.18 -6.40 15.93
C ARG A 87 10.84 -7.85 15.59
N LEU A 88 11.22 -8.35 14.41
CA LEU A 88 11.07 -9.76 14.03
C LEU A 88 11.93 -10.67 14.94
N ASP A 89 13.17 -10.27 15.22
CA ASP A 89 14.07 -11.01 16.11
C ASP A 89 13.52 -11.04 17.54
N GLU A 90 12.92 -9.95 18.01
CA GLU A 90 12.24 -9.90 19.31
C GLU A 90 11.05 -10.86 19.36
N PHE A 91 10.21 -10.91 18.32
CA PHE A 91 9.12 -11.88 18.25
C PHE A 91 9.61 -13.31 18.29
N ALA A 92 10.64 -13.63 17.52
CA ALA A 92 11.27 -14.95 17.50
C ALA A 92 11.85 -15.33 18.89
N ALA A 93 12.43 -14.37 19.60
CA ALA A 93 12.93 -14.59 20.97
C ALA A 93 11.80 -14.88 21.98
N ARG A 94 10.64 -14.22 21.83
CA ARG A 94 9.43 -14.46 22.65
C ARG A 94 8.73 -15.77 22.30
N ARG A 95 8.88 -16.25 21.05
CA ARG A 95 8.24 -17.44 20.48
C ARG A 95 9.27 -18.38 19.84
N PRO A 96 10.15 -19.06 20.61
CA PRO A 96 11.25 -19.87 20.06
C PRO A 96 10.81 -21.06 19.18
N GLN A 97 9.50 -21.41 19.23
CA GLN A 97 8.90 -22.44 18.38
C GLN A 97 8.34 -21.88 17.07
N VAL A 98 8.46 -20.56 16.83
CA VAL A 98 7.98 -19.89 15.61
C VAL A 98 9.16 -19.36 14.80
N GLU A 99 9.16 -19.65 13.52
CA GLU A 99 10.08 -19.07 12.54
C GLU A 99 9.29 -18.14 11.62
N VAL A 100 9.63 -16.86 11.56
CA VAL A 100 9.01 -15.90 10.64
C VAL A 100 9.85 -15.85 9.34
N ARG A 101 9.21 -16.11 8.21
CA ARG A 101 9.85 -16.05 6.89
C ARG A 101 9.22 -14.96 6.05
N VAL A 102 10.01 -13.92 5.81
CA VAL A 102 9.62 -12.80 4.96
C VAL A 102 9.98 -13.09 3.50
N ARG A 103 9.05 -12.79 2.59
CA ARG A 103 9.27 -12.82 1.15
C ARG A 103 8.88 -11.50 0.52
N VAL A 104 9.84 -10.86 -0.11
CA VAL A 104 9.60 -9.59 -0.82
C VAL A 104 8.96 -9.87 -2.18
N LYS A 105 7.93 -9.10 -2.52
CA LYS A 105 7.14 -9.16 -3.75
C LYS A 105 6.90 -7.75 -4.28
N ALA A 106 6.92 -7.57 -5.59
CA ALA A 106 6.53 -6.32 -6.22
C ALA A 106 5.03 -6.01 -5.97
N ILE A 107 4.67 -4.73 -6.00
CA ILE A 107 3.27 -4.29 -5.87
C ILE A 107 2.52 -4.46 -7.19
N SER A 108 3.19 -4.27 -8.31
CA SER A 108 2.59 -4.33 -9.64
C SER A 108 3.46 -5.11 -10.63
N GLY A 109 2.90 -5.47 -11.76
CA GLY A 109 3.58 -6.22 -12.82
C GLY A 109 3.71 -7.71 -12.53
N THR A 110 4.44 -8.40 -13.41
CA THR A 110 4.60 -9.86 -13.35
C THR A 110 5.27 -10.31 -12.05
N GLY A 111 4.63 -11.22 -11.33
CA GLY A 111 5.11 -11.74 -10.05
C GLY A 111 4.82 -10.83 -8.86
N SER A 112 3.94 -9.84 -9.02
CA SER A 112 3.43 -9.01 -7.92
C SER A 112 2.74 -9.84 -6.83
N ILE A 113 2.49 -9.21 -5.68
CA ILE A 113 1.82 -9.86 -4.55
C ILE A 113 0.49 -10.45 -5.00
N LEU A 114 -0.38 -9.65 -5.64
CA LEU A 114 -1.72 -10.08 -6.05
C LEU A 114 -1.69 -11.18 -7.11
N GLU A 115 -0.87 -11.04 -8.16
CA GLU A 115 -0.68 -12.11 -9.15
C GLU A 115 -0.15 -13.40 -8.53
N SER A 116 0.77 -13.27 -7.56
CA SER A 116 1.33 -14.43 -6.86
C SER A 116 0.30 -15.12 -5.96
N LEU A 117 -0.58 -14.36 -5.30
CA LEU A 117 -1.69 -14.91 -4.51
C LEU A 117 -2.65 -15.69 -5.42
N ARG A 118 -3.11 -15.10 -6.53
CA ARG A 118 -3.95 -15.74 -7.54
C ARG A 118 -3.34 -17.05 -8.07
N GLY A 119 -2.08 -16.97 -8.48
CA GLY A 119 -1.35 -18.13 -9.00
C GLY A 119 -1.15 -19.23 -7.97
N SER A 120 -0.82 -18.88 -6.72
CA SER A 120 -0.65 -19.87 -5.65
C SER A 120 -1.97 -20.49 -5.23
N GLN A 121 -3.05 -19.72 -5.11
CA GLN A 121 -4.37 -20.25 -4.79
C GLN A 121 -4.83 -21.28 -5.83
N ALA A 122 -4.60 -20.99 -7.13
CA ALA A 122 -5.03 -21.86 -8.22
C ALA A 122 -4.18 -23.13 -8.37
N ALA A 123 -2.84 -23.04 -8.20
CA ALA A 123 -1.93 -24.11 -8.58
C ALA A 123 -1.16 -24.75 -7.40
N ALA A 124 -0.95 -24.04 -6.31
CA ALA A 124 -0.12 -24.47 -5.18
C ALA A 124 -0.59 -23.86 -3.85
N PRO A 125 -1.79 -24.20 -3.32
CA PRO A 125 -2.34 -23.56 -2.11
C PRO A 125 -1.43 -23.60 -0.89
N LEU A 126 -0.57 -24.63 -0.78
CA LEU A 126 0.43 -24.75 0.30
C LEU A 126 1.60 -23.75 0.18
N ALA A 127 1.70 -23.02 -0.92
CA ALA A 127 2.70 -21.99 -1.13
C ALA A 127 2.16 -20.56 -0.84
N LEU A 128 0.88 -20.46 -0.46
CA LEU A 128 0.30 -19.20 0.01
C LEU A 128 1.00 -18.74 1.29
N PRO A 129 1.13 -17.42 1.51
CA PRO A 129 1.59 -16.90 2.78
C PRO A 129 0.48 -16.99 3.84
N ASP A 130 0.84 -16.80 5.09
CA ASP A 130 -0.12 -16.62 6.18
C ASP A 130 -0.64 -15.18 6.21
N LEU A 131 0.26 -14.22 5.97
CA LEU A 131 -0.01 -12.79 5.98
C LEU A 131 0.56 -12.09 4.75
N VAL A 132 -0.12 -11.03 4.35
CA VAL A 132 0.36 -10.06 3.36
C VAL A 132 0.14 -8.65 3.88
N ILE A 133 0.99 -7.70 3.46
CA ILE A 133 0.70 -6.29 3.64
C ILE A 133 0.35 -5.67 2.28
N LEU A 134 -0.81 -5.04 2.21
CA LEU A 134 -1.39 -4.50 0.98
C LEU A 134 -1.80 -3.04 1.15
N PRO A 135 -1.66 -2.21 0.09
CA PRO A 135 -2.34 -0.92 0.04
C PRO A 135 -3.83 -1.14 -0.25
N ARG A 136 -4.66 -0.16 0.10
CA ARG A 136 -6.12 -0.26 0.01
C ARG A 136 -6.63 -0.79 -1.35
N PRO A 137 -6.19 -0.31 -2.52
CA PRO A 137 -6.70 -0.80 -3.79
C PRO A 137 -6.47 -2.30 -4.00
N LEU A 138 -5.26 -2.80 -3.72
CA LEU A 138 -4.95 -4.22 -3.84
C LEU A 138 -5.64 -5.09 -2.78
N LEU A 139 -5.94 -4.51 -1.60
CA LEU A 139 -6.71 -5.18 -0.56
C LEU A 139 -8.16 -5.41 -1.03
N GLU A 140 -8.79 -4.41 -1.63
CA GLU A 140 -10.14 -4.52 -2.19
C GLU A 140 -10.23 -5.63 -3.23
N ASP A 141 -9.32 -5.62 -4.21
CA ASP A 141 -9.22 -6.67 -5.22
C ASP A 141 -9.02 -8.06 -4.59
N ALA A 142 -8.11 -8.16 -3.62
CA ALA A 142 -7.82 -9.43 -2.95
C ALA A 142 -9.02 -9.98 -2.16
N VAL A 143 -9.82 -9.10 -1.55
CA VAL A 143 -11.06 -9.49 -0.84
C VAL A 143 -12.14 -9.93 -1.82
N ASP A 144 -12.36 -9.19 -2.91
CA ASP A 144 -13.36 -9.51 -3.92
C ASP A 144 -13.06 -10.85 -4.62
N GLU A 145 -11.79 -11.20 -4.73
CA GLU A 145 -11.33 -12.49 -5.27
C GLU A 145 -11.29 -13.62 -4.22
N GLY A 146 -11.65 -13.35 -2.97
CA GLY A 146 -11.64 -14.35 -1.90
C GLY A 146 -10.24 -14.84 -1.50
N LEU A 147 -9.21 -13.98 -1.66
CA LEU A 147 -7.83 -14.26 -1.29
C LEU A 147 -7.51 -13.89 0.16
N ILE A 148 -8.36 -13.09 0.81
CA ILE A 148 -8.20 -12.58 2.17
C ILE A 148 -9.29 -13.16 3.07
N SER A 149 -8.89 -13.61 4.24
CA SER A 149 -9.78 -14.10 5.30
C SER A 149 -10.19 -12.94 6.22
N PRO A 150 -11.49 -12.81 6.56
CA PRO A 150 -11.94 -11.79 7.51
C PRO A 150 -11.43 -12.07 8.94
N LEU A 151 -11.28 -11.01 9.73
CA LEU A 151 -10.72 -11.04 11.06
C LEU A 151 -11.76 -11.00 12.21
N ASP A 152 -13.05 -10.81 11.89
CA ASP A 152 -14.10 -10.52 12.86
C ASP A 152 -14.24 -11.55 14.00
N GLU A 153 -13.91 -12.83 13.74
CA GLU A 153 -13.95 -13.91 14.73
C GLU A 153 -12.58 -14.21 15.37
N LEU A 154 -11.53 -13.45 15.00
CA LEU A 154 -10.16 -13.72 15.39
C LEU A 154 -9.60 -12.69 16.37
N THR A 155 -9.99 -11.43 16.22
CA THR A 155 -9.50 -10.32 17.05
C THR A 155 -10.53 -9.21 17.19
N ASN A 156 -10.41 -8.45 18.30
CA ASN A 156 -11.12 -7.21 18.52
C ASN A 156 -10.17 -5.99 18.44
N ALA A 157 -8.98 -6.13 17.85
CA ALA A 157 -7.98 -5.06 17.79
C ALA A 157 -8.54 -3.77 17.20
N MET A 158 -9.45 -3.84 16.22
CA MET A 158 -10.07 -2.67 15.61
C MET A 158 -11.20 -2.03 16.44
N ALA A 159 -11.63 -2.66 17.53
CA ALA A 159 -12.59 -2.09 18.49
C ALA A 159 -11.93 -1.12 19.49
N ASP A 160 -10.60 -1.06 19.54
CA ASP A 160 -9.84 -0.10 20.32
C ASP A 160 -10.14 1.33 19.84
N GLU A 161 -10.35 2.27 20.78
CA GLU A 161 -10.57 3.69 20.47
C GLU A 161 -9.29 4.37 19.95
N ASN A 162 -8.12 3.78 20.22
CA ASN A 162 -6.80 4.27 19.80
C ASN A 162 -6.48 3.96 18.32
N TRP A 163 -7.43 4.22 17.44
CA TRP A 163 -7.26 4.25 16.00
C TRP A 163 -7.90 5.50 15.43
N TYR A 164 -7.21 6.19 14.49
CA TYR A 164 -7.84 7.22 13.70
C TYR A 164 -9.01 6.66 12.89
N GLU A 165 -10.00 7.50 12.61
CA GLU A 165 -11.19 7.05 11.88
C GLU A 165 -10.86 6.52 10.47
N TYR A 166 -9.95 7.19 9.75
CA TYR A 166 -9.49 6.69 8.46
C TYR A 166 -8.83 5.30 8.55
N ALA A 167 -8.12 5.02 9.64
CA ALA A 167 -7.50 3.72 9.85
C ALA A 167 -8.54 2.63 10.09
N LYS A 168 -9.61 2.93 10.86
CA LYS A 168 -10.76 2.02 11.00
C LYS A 168 -11.42 1.76 9.65
N GLN A 169 -11.59 2.80 8.83
CA GLN A 169 -12.13 2.66 7.48
C GLN A 169 -11.21 1.82 6.56
N LEU A 170 -9.86 1.99 6.65
CA LEU A 170 -8.90 1.17 5.91
C LEU A 170 -9.01 -0.32 6.25
N SER A 171 -9.33 -0.65 7.51
CA SER A 171 -9.44 -2.04 7.97
C SER A 171 -10.71 -2.74 7.48
N GLN A 172 -11.69 -2.00 6.96
CA GLN A 172 -13.01 -2.52 6.63
C GLN A 172 -13.29 -2.50 5.13
N TYR A 173 -13.85 -3.59 4.63
CA TYR A 173 -14.35 -3.68 3.28
C TYR A 173 -15.56 -4.64 3.22
N ASN A 174 -16.62 -4.25 2.48
CA ASN A 174 -17.87 -5.01 2.38
C ASN A 174 -18.48 -5.40 3.74
N GLY A 175 -18.35 -4.50 4.76
CA GLY A 175 -18.90 -4.69 6.11
C GLY A 175 -18.15 -5.72 6.96
N LYS A 176 -16.92 -6.09 6.58
CA LYS A 176 -16.04 -7.02 7.32
C LYS A 176 -14.72 -6.35 7.65
N THR A 177 -14.12 -6.76 8.76
CA THR A 177 -12.73 -6.42 9.08
C THR A 177 -11.80 -7.31 8.27
N VAL A 178 -11.02 -6.73 7.35
CA VAL A 178 -10.19 -7.45 6.37
C VAL A 178 -8.69 -7.29 6.62
N GLY A 179 -8.32 -6.55 7.67
CA GLY A 179 -6.94 -6.40 8.07
C GLY A 179 -6.75 -5.42 9.22
N ILE A 180 -5.50 -5.25 9.65
CA ILE A 180 -5.08 -4.32 10.70
C ILE A 180 -4.14 -3.28 10.08
N PRO A 181 -4.46 -1.97 10.17
CA PRO A 181 -3.65 -0.91 9.60
C PRO A 181 -2.27 -0.83 10.25
N PHE A 182 -1.25 -0.55 9.45
CA PHE A 182 0.13 -0.49 9.90
C PHE A 182 0.81 0.84 9.60
N ALA A 183 0.59 1.38 8.41
CA ALA A 183 1.17 2.65 7.98
C ALA A 183 0.12 3.48 7.27
N GLY A 184 0.00 4.75 7.64
CA GLY A 184 -0.89 5.71 7.03
C GLY A 184 -0.17 6.64 6.06
N ASP A 185 -0.90 7.19 5.12
CA ASP A 185 -0.47 8.23 4.20
C ASP A 185 -1.62 9.19 3.96
N VAL A 186 -1.39 10.48 4.05
CA VAL A 186 -2.41 11.52 3.89
C VAL A 186 -1.96 12.57 2.89
N LEU A 187 -2.90 13.11 2.13
CA LEU A 187 -2.61 14.16 1.18
C LEU A 187 -2.53 15.51 1.91
N LEU A 188 -1.40 16.20 1.79
CA LEU A 188 -1.12 17.48 2.42
C LEU A 188 -0.99 18.56 1.36
N MET A 189 -1.11 19.82 1.76
CA MET A 189 -0.65 20.95 0.96
C MET A 189 0.71 21.42 1.48
N ALA A 190 1.76 21.29 0.67
CA ALA A 190 3.07 21.85 0.95
C ALA A 190 3.16 23.26 0.38
N TYR A 191 3.86 24.15 1.12
CA TYR A 191 4.05 25.53 0.74
C TYR A 191 5.46 26.03 1.07
N ARG A 192 5.92 27.10 0.37
CA ARG A 192 7.23 27.72 0.60
C ARG A 192 7.14 28.75 1.71
N ILE A 193 7.87 28.54 2.80
CA ILE A 193 7.88 29.41 3.98
C ILE A 193 8.43 30.81 3.64
N SER A 194 9.39 30.89 2.71
CA SER A 194 9.98 32.19 2.29
C SER A 194 9.05 33.04 1.45
N MET A 195 7.98 32.47 0.89
CA MET A 195 7.04 33.16 0.00
C MET A 195 5.67 33.34 0.64
N ILE A 196 5.27 32.42 1.52
CA ILE A 196 3.96 32.36 2.15
C ILE A 196 4.16 32.33 3.64
N GLU A 197 3.87 33.45 4.32
CA GLU A 197 4.05 33.60 5.76
C GLU A 197 2.96 32.83 6.53
N GLU A 198 1.70 32.91 6.06
CA GLU A 198 0.56 32.19 6.62
C GLU A 198 -0.01 31.26 5.55
N PRO A 199 -0.07 29.92 5.79
CA PRO A 199 -0.58 29.00 4.80
C PRO A 199 -2.07 29.25 4.52
N PRO A 200 -2.50 29.26 3.25
CA PRO A 200 -3.90 29.41 2.90
C PRO A 200 -4.67 28.15 3.26
N LEU A 201 -5.71 28.27 4.08
CA LEU A 201 -6.54 27.17 4.58
C LEU A 201 -7.87 27.02 3.83
N ASP A 202 -8.28 28.08 3.12
CA ASP A 202 -9.52 28.09 2.32
C ASP A 202 -9.26 28.47 0.87
N TRP A 203 -10.27 28.24 0.02
CA TRP A 203 -10.16 28.46 -1.43
C TRP A 203 -9.96 29.93 -1.79
N ASP A 204 -10.62 30.84 -1.08
CA ASP A 204 -10.49 32.29 -1.33
C ASP A 204 -9.06 32.76 -0.99
N SER A 205 -8.50 32.25 0.08
CA SER A 205 -7.12 32.50 0.46
C SER A 205 -6.13 31.98 -0.59
N ILE A 206 -6.36 30.78 -1.14
CA ILE A 206 -5.55 30.24 -2.27
C ILE A 206 -5.59 31.18 -3.46
N LEU A 207 -6.79 31.57 -3.89
CA LEU A 207 -6.96 32.45 -5.07
C LEU A 207 -6.34 33.84 -4.85
N SER A 208 -6.19 34.26 -3.61
CA SER A 208 -5.64 35.58 -3.23
C SER A 208 -4.14 35.58 -3.03
N THR A 209 -3.45 34.43 -3.05
CA THR A 209 -2.00 34.35 -2.84
C THR A 209 -1.18 34.93 -3.98
N GLU A 210 -1.73 34.99 -5.20
CA GLU A 210 -1.01 35.27 -6.44
C GLU A 210 0.14 34.26 -6.75
N GLU A 211 0.23 33.16 -5.95
CA GLU A 211 1.26 32.14 -6.06
C GLU A 211 0.72 30.86 -6.72
N VAL A 212 1.58 30.18 -7.48
CA VAL A 212 1.14 29.00 -8.24
C VAL A 212 0.95 27.79 -7.34
N LEU A 213 -0.26 27.22 -7.39
CA LEU A 213 -0.59 25.90 -6.86
C LEU A 213 -0.44 24.85 -7.97
N VAL A 214 0.52 23.92 -7.81
CA VAL A 214 0.70 22.80 -8.74
C VAL A 214 0.10 21.52 -8.18
N PHE A 215 -0.60 20.79 -9.03
CA PHE A 215 -1.11 19.44 -8.76
C PHE A 215 -1.25 18.68 -10.08
N PRO A 216 -1.35 17.33 -10.07
CA PRO A 216 -1.49 16.55 -11.30
C PRO A 216 -2.92 16.64 -11.84
N ALA A 217 -3.21 17.69 -12.61
CA ALA A 217 -4.55 17.93 -13.15
C ALA A 217 -5.00 16.88 -14.18
N SER A 218 -4.05 16.10 -14.74
CA SER A 218 -4.31 14.99 -15.67
C SER A 218 -4.16 13.60 -14.99
N ASP A 219 -4.20 13.54 -13.65
CA ASP A 219 -4.25 12.29 -12.91
C ASP A 219 -5.47 11.48 -13.30
N ALA A 220 -5.26 10.22 -13.71
CA ALA A 220 -6.35 9.34 -14.14
C ALA A 220 -7.36 9.02 -13.02
N GLU A 221 -6.91 9.04 -11.77
CA GLU A 221 -7.74 8.85 -10.58
C GLU A 221 -8.33 10.16 -10.04
N ALA A 222 -7.88 11.32 -10.55
CA ALA A 222 -8.31 12.66 -10.16
C ALA A 222 -8.26 12.93 -8.64
N LEU A 223 -7.28 12.38 -7.92
CA LEU A 223 -7.23 12.36 -6.44
C LEU A 223 -7.26 13.76 -5.82
N ALA A 224 -6.54 14.73 -6.39
CA ALA A 224 -6.56 16.11 -5.91
C ALA A 224 -7.97 16.72 -6.02
N THR A 225 -8.69 16.41 -7.08
CA THR A 225 -10.07 16.88 -7.30
C THR A 225 -11.03 16.22 -6.32
N PHE A 226 -10.90 14.90 -6.08
CA PHE A 226 -11.71 14.22 -5.07
C PHE A 226 -11.43 14.75 -3.65
N ALA A 227 -10.18 15.10 -3.33
CA ALA A 227 -9.87 15.73 -2.04
C ALA A 227 -10.62 17.06 -1.87
N LEU A 228 -10.60 17.91 -2.88
CA LEU A 228 -11.35 19.18 -2.89
C LEU A 228 -12.87 18.96 -2.87
N TYR A 229 -13.37 17.98 -3.62
CA TYR A 229 -14.78 17.62 -3.66
C TYR A 229 -15.31 17.18 -2.28
N TYR A 230 -14.59 16.31 -1.59
CA TYR A 230 -14.94 15.89 -0.23
C TYR A 230 -14.80 17.05 0.76
N SER A 231 -13.78 17.91 0.60
CA SER A 231 -13.62 19.09 1.47
C SER A 231 -14.76 20.09 1.35
N ALA A 232 -15.46 20.08 0.20
CA ALA A 232 -16.69 20.86 -0.04
C ALA A 232 -17.96 20.13 0.43
N GLY A 233 -17.83 19.00 1.14
CA GLY A 233 -18.95 18.21 1.64
C GLY A 233 -19.60 17.27 0.62
N GLY A 234 -18.96 17.07 -0.54
CA GLY A 234 -19.41 16.13 -1.56
C GLY A 234 -19.37 14.69 -1.06
N GLN A 235 -20.30 13.87 -1.54
CA GLN A 235 -20.37 12.44 -1.22
C GLN A 235 -20.50 11.63 -2.49
N ILE A 236 -19.88 10.46 -2.48
CA ILE A 236 -20.02 9.46 -3.53
C ILE A 236 -20.80 8.28 -2.94
N VAL A 237 -21.94 7.96 -3.56
CA VAL A 237 -22.80 6.85 -3.14
C VAL A 237 -22.96 5.88 -4.29
N ILE A 238 -22.77 4.59 -4.00
CA ILE A 238 -23.07 3.52 -4.96
C ILE A 238 -24.48 3.01 -4.65
N GLN A 239 -25.40 3.19 -5.58
CA GLN A 239 -26.77 2.73 -5.46
C GLN A 239 -27.18 1.90 -6.69
N GLU A 240 -27.58 0.64 -6.46
CA GLU A 240 -27.99 -0.31 -7.52
C GLU A 240 -26.94 -0.55 -8.64
N GLY A 241 -25.67 -0.23 -8.36
CA GLY A 241 -24.56 -0.33 -9.30
C GLY A 241 -24.20 0.98 -9.98
N ASP A 242 -25.02 2.02 -9.86
CA ASP A 242 -24.71 3.35 -10.35
C ASP A 242 -23.93 4.15 -9.29
N VAL A 243 -22.96 4.92 -9.72
CA VAL A 243 -22.17 5.83 -8.87
C VAL A 243 -22.84 7.20 -8.90
N LEU A 244 -23.38 7.62 -7.75
CA LEU A 244 -24.04 8.92 -7.58
C LEU A 244 -23.04 9.94 -7.03
N PHE A 245 -23.04 11.11 -7.64
CA PHE A 245 -22.08 12.18 -7.42
C PHE A 245 -22.81 13.50 -7.17
N ASP A 246 -22.51 14.18 -6.04
CA ASP A 246 -23.22 15.41 -5.69
C ASP A 246 -22.85 16.57 -6.60
N LYS A 247 -23.86 17.12 -7.30
CA LYS A 247 -23.67 18.21 -8.26
C LYS A 247 -23.09 19.47 -7.63
N THR A 248 -23.67 19.92 -6.50
CA THR A 248 -23.32 21.23 -5.94
C THR A 248 -21.85 21.31 -5.51
N PRO A 249 -21.31 20.40 -4.68
CA PRO A 249 -19.89 20.43 -4.33
C PRO A 249 -18.96 20.32 -5.54
N PHE A 250 -19.34 19.53 -6.55
CA PHE A 250 -18.49 19.39 -7.73
C PHE A 250 -18.48 20.65 -8.60
N MET A 251 -19.63 21.33 -8.76
CA MET A 251 -19.70 22.61 -9.43
C MET A 251 -18.85 23.68 -8.72
N GLU A 252 -18.82 23.66 -7.40
CA GLU A 252 -17.99 24.56 -6.58
C GLU A 252 -16.49 24.29 -6.83
N VAL A 253 -16.07 23.01 -6.91
CA VAL A 253 -14.70 22.64 -7.27
C VAL A 253 -14.34 23.10 -8.69
N LEU A 254 -15.20 22.87 -9.67
CA LEU A 254 -14.96 23.33 -11.05
C LEU A 254 -14.86 24.85 -11.14
N THR A 255 -15.70 25.57 -10.37
CA THR A 255 -15.65 27.04 -10.28
C THR A 255 -14.35 27.51 -9.62
N PHE A 256 -13.87 26.82 -8.58
CA PHE A 256 -12.58 27.11 -7.98
C PHE A 256 -11.43 26.92 -8.97
N PHE A 257 -11.45 25.88 -9.80
CA PHE A 257 -10.45 25.68 -10.86
C PHE A 257 -10.51 26.75 -11.94
N GLN A 258 -11.72 27.16 -12.36
CA GLN A 258 -11.89 28.26 -13.31
C GLN A 258 -11.29 29.56 -12.76
N GLN A 259 -11.63 29.91 -11.53
CA GLN A 259 -11.09 31.12 -10.88
C GLN A 259 -9.58 31.02 -10.69
N GLY A 260 -9.05 29.83 -10.37
CA GLY A 260 -7.61 29.58 -10.28
C GLY A 260 -6.89 29.77 -11.61
N TRP A 261 -7.52 29.40 -12.73
CA TRP A 261 -7.02 29.70 -14.06
C TRP A 261 -7.08 31.20 -14.36
N GLU A 262 -8.21 31.87 -14.11
CA GLU A 262 -8.40 33.30 -14.35
C GLU A 262 -7.43 34.18 -13.56
N THR A 263 -7.11 33.82 -12.32
CA THR A 263 -6.14 34.52 -11.47
C THR A 263 -4.68 34.15 -11.76
N GLY A 264 -4.44 33.06 -12.51
CA GLY A 264 -3.12 32.54 -12.79
C GLY A 264 -2.53 31.67 -11.68
N VAL A 265 -3.26 31.44 -10.59
CA VAL A 265 -2.86 30.53 -9.50
C VAL A 265 -2.82 29.08 -9.95
N MET A 266 -3.70 28.71 -10.89
CA MET A 266 -3.76 27.37 -11.50
C MET A 266 -3.64 27.49 -13.03
N PRO A 267 -2.43 27.71 -13.56
CA PRO A 267 -2.23 27.91 -15.00
C PRO A 267 -2.46 26.62 -15.79
N TYR A 268 -2.86 26.76 -17.07
CA TYR A 268 -3.24 25.64 -17.95
C TYR A 268 -2.16 24.54 -18.08
N TRP A 269 -0.88 24.86 -17.87
CA TRP A 269 0.19 23.88 -17.98
C TRP A 269 0.16 22.80 -16.88
N LEU A 270 -0.66 22.96 -15.80
CA LEU A 270 -0.94 21.91 -14.82
C LEU A 270 -1.51 20.65 -15.47
N THR A 271 -2.20 20.81 -16.60
CA THR A 271 -2.76 19.70 -17.38
C THR A 271 -1.70 18.83 -18.10
N GLN A 272 -0.42 19.13 -17.92
CA GLN A 272 0.69 18.29 -18.37
C GLN A 272 1.14 17.28 -17.32
N TYR A 273 0.72 17.46 -16.08
CA TYR A 273 1.09 16.56 -14.98
C TYR A 273 0.02 15.48 -14.77
N GLU A 274 0.47 14.25 -14.85
CA GLU A 274 -0.35 13.03 -14.70
C GLU A 274 -0.14 12.36 -13.34
N THR A 275 0.92 12.73 -12.60
CA THR A 275 1.24 12.12 -11.33
C THR A 275 1.67 13.14 -10.28
N GLU A 276 1.40 12.85 -9.01
CA GLU A 276 1.86 13.66 -7.88
C GLU A 276 3.39 13.82 -7.87
N ALA A 277 4.14 12.81 -8.31
CA ALA A 277 5.60 12.88 -8.41
C ALA A 277 6.08 13.96 -9.40
N GLN A 278 5.36 14.19 -10.51
CA GLN A 278 5.66 15.26 -11.45
C GLN A 278 5.36 16.63 -10.83
N ALA A 279 4.23 16.78 -10.17
CA ALA A 279 3.86 18.01 -9.45
C ALA A 279 4.87 18.33 -8.33
N TRP A 280 5.25 17.34 -7.54
CA TRP A 280 6.29 17.48 -6.51
C TRP A 280 7.64 17.92 -7.09
N THR A 281 8.02 17.38 -8.25
CA THR A 281 9.25 17.77 -8.94
C THR A 281 9.20 19.24 -9.39
N ALA A 282 8.09 19.68 -9.98
CA ALA A 282 7.89 21.07 -10.37
C ALA A 282 7.95 22.03 -9.17
N TYR A 283 7.32 21.65 -8.06
CA TYR A 283 7.43 22.38 -6.80
C TYR A 283 8.89 22.46 -6.32
N ARG A 284 9.62 21.35 -6.26
CA ARG A 284 11.03 21.33 -5.84
C ARG A 284 11.93 22.18 -6.73
N GLU A 285 11.66 22.22 -8.03
CA GLU A 285 12.35 23.05 -9.02
C GLU A 285 11.93 24.54 -8.98
N LYS A 286 11.08 24.93 -8.02
CA LYS A 286 10.60 26.30 -7.80
C LYS A 286 9.73 26.83 -8.94
N GLN A 287 9.06 25.95 -9.68
CA GLN A 287 8.07 26.35 -10.69
C GLN A 287 6.72 26.71 -10.04
N ALA A 288 6.50 26.31 -8.80
CA ALA A 288 5.31 26.60 -8.02
C ALA A 288 5.67 26.81 -6.53
N GLN A 289 4.81 27.48 -5.79
CA GLN A 289 4.97 27.81 -4.37
C GLN A 289 4.08 26.98 -3.46
N LEU A 290 3.04 26.39 -4.03
CA LEU A 290 2.09 25.49 -3.39
C LEU A 290 2.01 24.19 -4.16
N THR A 291 1.81 23.06 -3.48
CA THR A 291 1.53 21.78 -4.12
C THR A 291 0.78 20.83 -3.20
N PHE A 292 -0.01 19.94 -3.78
CA PHE A 292 -0.53 18.78 -3.06
C PHE A 292 0.50 17.66 -3.10
N VAL A 293 0.75 17.02 -1.95
CA VAL A 293 1.79 16.00 -1.78
C VAL A 293 1.37 14.97 -0.75
N TRP A 294 1.62 13.69 -1.01
CA TRP A 294 1.44 12.66 0.00
C TRP A 294 2.45 12.82 1.13
N SER A 295 2.01 12.63 2.37
CA SER A 295 2.86 12.73 3.56
C SER A 295 4.09 11.83 3.47
N SER A 296 3.97 10.64 2.92
CA SER A 296 5.10 9.73 2.71
C SER A 296 6.16 10.31 1.78
N ARG A 297 5.77 11.01 0.71
CA ARG A 297 6.73 11.69 -0.17
C ARG A 297 7.39 12.88 0.52
N TYR A 298 6.60 13.70 1.22
CA TYR A 298 7.12 14.84 1.96
C TYR A 298 8.16 14.40 3.00
N LEU A 299 7.88 13.36 3.77
CA LEU A 299 8.76 12.83 4.82
C LEU A 299 10.02 12.15 4.25
N ASN A 300 9.90 11.38 3.17
CA ASN A 300 11.03 10.66 2.57
C ASN A 300 11.89 11.51 1.61
N SER A 301 11.37 12.64 1.15
CA SER A 301 12.07 13.51 0.20
C SER A 301 11.82 14.99 0.52
N PRO A 302 12.19 15.44 1.74
CA PRO A 302 11.90 16.79 2.18
C PRO A 302 12.55 17.82 1.26
N ALA A 303 11.83 18.89 0.96
CA ALA A 303 12.36 20.03 0.25
C ALA A 303 12.77 21.12 1.26
N THR A 304 13.85 21.84 0.97
CA THR A 304 14.23 23.00 1.75
C THR A 304 13.20 24.13 1.60
N ASP A 305 13.05 24.98 2.61
CA ASP A 305 12.10 26.09 2.57
C ASP A 305 10.64 25.62 2.35
N THR A 306 10.26 24.54 3.03
CA THR A 306 8.95 23.92 2.85
C THR A 306 8.34 23.55 4.19
N ALA A 307 7.09 23.94 4.39
CA ALA A 307 6.20 23.41 5.43
C ALA A 307 4.96 22.82 4.78
N PHE A 308 4.09 22.24 5.60
CA PHE A 308 2.83 21.66 5.13
C PHE A 308 1.65 22.14 5.99
N THR A 309 0.46 22.02 5.40
CA THR A 309 -0.83 22.23 6.06
C THR A 309 -1.86 21.24 5.50
N SER A 310 -3.11 21.34 5.99
CA SER A 310 -4.23 20.57 5.42
C SER A 310 -4.52 20.97 3.97
N ILE A 311 -5.26 20.13 3.25
CA ILE A 311 -5.88 20.51 1.99
C ILE A 311 -6.83 21.68 2.24
N PRO A 312 -6.80 22.74 1.41
CA PRO A 312 -7.72 23.87 1.58
C PRO A 312 -9.16 23.43 1.35
N SER A 313 -10.05 23.88 2.21
CA SER A 313 -11.49 23.65 2.11
C SER A 313 -12.23 24.96 1.88
N GLN A 314 -13.52 24.92 1.51
CA GLN A 314 -14.31 26.14 1.36
C GLN A 314 -14.39 26.97 2.65
N GLU A 315 -14.48 26.32 3.82
CA GLU A 315 -14.67 26.96 5.12
C GLU A 315 -13.39 27.09 5.95
N GLY A 316 -12.21 26.73 5.40
CA GLY A 316 -10.95 26.73 6.12
C GLY A 316 -10.84 25.65 7.21
N LYS A 317 -11.71 24.65 7.20
CA LYS A 317 -11.63 23.49 8.10
C LYS A 317 -10.60 22.50 7.60
N ALA A 318 -9.78 21.98 8.50
CA ALA A 318 -8.82 20.94 8.16
C ALA A 318 -9.52 19.74 7.52
N PHE A 319 -8.99 19.28 6.42
CA PHE A 319 -9.46 18.10 5.69
C PHE A 319 -8.30 17.41 4.99
N SER A 320 -8.41 16.10 4.78
CA SER A 320 -7.54 15.34 3.90
C SER A 320 -8.19 14.06 3.42
N ILE A 321 -7.64 13.51 2.35
CA ILE A 321 -7.85 12.11 1.98
C ILE A 321 -6.69 11.27 2.48
N ALA A 322 -6.99 10.03 2.86
CA ALA A 322 -6.02 9.10 3.41
C ALA A 322 -5.97 7.81 2.61
N ASN A 323 -4.80 7.21 2.62
CA ASN A 323 -4.52 5.87 2.15
C ASN A 323 -3.66 5.16 3.22
N GLY A 324 -3.28 3.92 2.99
CA GLY A 324 -2.39 3.22 3.92
C GLY A 324 -2.17 1.77 3.58
N TRP A 325 -1.37 1.16 4.43
CA TRP A 325 -0.94 -0.23 4.33
C TRP A 325 -1.57 -1.05 5.43
N VAL A 326 -2.13 -2.18 5.05
CA VAL A 326 -2.93 -3.02 5.94
C VAL A 326 -2.37 -4.44 5.94
N TRP A 327 -2.08 -4.98 7.12
CA TRP A 327 -1.79 -6.39 7.31
C TRP A 327 -3.05 -7.21 7.15
N SER A 328 -3.06 -8.15 6.23
CA SER A 328 -4.23 -8.96 5.90
C SER A 328 -3.92 -10.44 5.95
N LEU A 329 -4.89 -11.21 6.41
CA LEU A 329 -4.78 -12.64 6.65
C LEU A 329 -5.14 -13.43 5.38
N VAL A 330 -4.24 -14.32 4.95
CA VAL A 330 -4.45 -15.22 3.81
C VAL A 330 -4.73 -16.65 4.29
N SER A 331 -4.06 -17.07 5.36
CA SER A 331 -4.19 -18.44 5.90
C SER A 331 -5.62 -18.79 6.31
N THR A 332 -6.02 -20.01 6.02
CA THR A 332 -7.32 -20.58 6.42
C THR A 332 -7.20 -21.60 7.58
N GLU A 333 -5.97 -21.97 7.97
CA GLU A 333 -5.72 -22.90 9.07
C GLU A 333 -5.77 -22.15 10.41
N ARG A 334 -6.62 -22.58 11.34
CA ARG A 334 -6.89 -21.87 12.61
C ARG A 334 -5.65 -21.60 13.44
N GLU A 335 -4.72 -22.55 13.56
CA GLU A 335 -3.47 -22.38 14.31
C GLU A 335 -2.61 -21.26 13.69
N HIS A 336 -2.51 -21.20 12.36
CA HIS A 336 -1.79 -20.17 11.63
C HIS A 336 -2.50 -18.81 11.69
N GLN A 337 -3.84 -18.80 11.68
CA GLN A 337 -4.62 -17.56 11.82
C GLN A 337 -4.37 -16.91 13.18
N GLU A 338 -4.46 -17.67 14.29
CA GLU A 338 -4.23 -17.16 15.64
C GLU A 338 -2.81 -16.63 15.83
N LEU A 339 -1.82 -17.36 15.30
CA LEU A 339 -0.42 -16.93 15.32
C LEU A 339 -0.18 -15.67 14.49
N SER A 340 -0.84 -15.58 13.31
CA SER A 340 -0.76 -14.39 12.43
C SER A 340 -1.33 -13.15 13.11
N ILE A 341 -2.45 -13.29 13.81
CA ILE A 341 -3.05 -12.16 14.54
C ILE A 341 -2.15 -11.74 15.70
N GLU A 342 -1.65 -12.66 16.51
CA GLU A 342 -0.69 -12.35 17.58
C GLU A 342 0.54 -11.60 17.03
N PHE A 343 1.05 -12.03 15.88
CA PHE A 343 2.19 -11.38 15.23
C PHE A 343 1.85 -9.96 14.76
N VAL A 344 0.70 -9.75 14.13
CA VAL A 344 0.29 -8.42 13.65
C VAL A 344 0.00 -7.48 14.82
N GLU A 345 -0.67 -7.94 15.87
CA GLU A 345 -0.91 -7.16 17.10
C GLU A 345 0.42 -6.75 17.76
N PHE A 346 1.42 -7.65 17.74
CA PHE A 346 2.77 -7.34 18.21
C PHE A 346 3.47 -6.27 17.32
N LEU A 347 3.25 -6.29 16.01
CA LEU A 347 3.78 -5.25 15.09
C LEU A 347 3.02 -3.93 15.15
N THR A 348 1.82 -3.89 15.70
CA THR A 348 0.99 -2.67 15.79
C THR A 348 0.98 -2.03 17.19
N ASP A 349 1.94 -2.43 18.04
CA ASP A 349 2.26 -1.76 19.30
C ASP A 349 2.66 -0.29 19.08
N ASN A 350 2.19 0.63 19.94
CA ASN A 350 2.35 2.06 19.75
C ASN A 350 3.81 2.51 19.67
N ASP A 351 4.67 2.00 20.58
CA ASP A 351 6.09 2.40 20.61
C ASP A 351 6.81 1.95 19.33
N PHE A 352 6.56 0.71 18.91
CA PHE A 352 7.16 0.17 17.70
C PHE A 352 6.66 0.90 16.44
N VAL A 353 5.34 1.09 16.30
CA VAL A 353 4.78 1.77 15.12
C VAL A 353 5.27 3.21 15.04
N ALA A 354 5.41 3.92 16.17
CA ALA A 354 5.95 5.28 16.20
C ALA A 354 7.39 5.33 15.69
N GLU A 355 8.27 4.46 16.20
CA GLU A 355 9.67 4.40 15.80
C GLU A 355 9.82 4.01 14.32
N TRP A 356 9.13 2.94 13.92
CA TRP A 356 9.21 2.44 12.56
C TRP A 356 8.64 3.44 11.54
N ALA A 357 7.48 4.02 11.80
CA ALA A 357 6.82 4.96 10.89
C ALA A 357 7.68 6.22 10.69
N ALA A 358 8.32 6.74 11.75
CA ALA A 358 9.25 7.85 11.65
C ALA A 358 10.44 7.53 10.73
N ALA A 359 11.00 6.33 10.86
CA ALA A 359 12.12 5.89 10.04
C ALA A 359 11.72 5.56 8.59
N ALA A 360 10.50 5.06 8.38
CA ALA A 360 9.96 4.68 7.08
C ALA A 360 9.32 5.85 6.31
N GLY A 361 9.10 7.00 6.97
CA GLY A 361 8.45 8.16 6.37
C GLY A 361 6.96 7.92 6.11
N TYR A 362 6.28 7.22 7.01
CA TYR A 362 4.82 7.02 7.01
C TYR A 362 4.19 7.65 8.26
N ILE A 363 2.88 7.74 8.27
CA ILE A 363 2.13 8.23 9.42
C ILE A 363 1.66 7.04 10.27
N PRO A 364 1.85 7.04 11.59
CA PRO A 364 1.23 6.06 12.47
C PRO A 364 -0.30 6.10 12.36
N PRO A 365 -0.99 4.95 12.24
CA PRO A 365 -2.45 4.94 12.16
C PRO A 365 -3.15 5.07 13.53
N ARG A 366 -2.36 5.25 14.62
CA ARG A 366 -2.81 5.31 16.01
C ARG A 366 -2.44 6.65 16.65
N PRO A 367 -3.38 7.36 17.33
CA PRO A 367 -3.11 8.62 18.02
C PRO A 367 -1.95 8.55 19.00
N ASP A 368 -1.91 7.54 19.89
CA ASP A 368 -0.83 7.41 20.88
C ASP A 368 0.54 7.19 20.22
N ALA A 369 0.61 6.44 19.13
CA ALA A 369 1.85 6.25 18.37
C ALA A 369 2.30 7.57 17.70
N LEU A 370 1.34 8.37 17.22
CA LEU A 370 1.64 9.67 16.67
C LEU A 370 2.17 10.62 17.75
N GLU A 371 1.62 10.59 18.97
CA GLU A 371 2.10 11.40 20.11
C GLU A 371 3.57 11.07 20.47
N ILE A 372 3.94 9.78 20.43
CA ILE A 372 5.31 9.32 20.65
C ILE A 372 6.24 9.82 19.52
N TRP A 373 5.80 9.71 18.27
CA TRP A 373 6.59 10.07 17.09
C TRP A 373 6.82 11.58 16.96
N ALA A 374 5.82 12.37 17.35
CA ALA A 374 5.81 13.79 17.03
C ALA A 374 6.59 14.63 18.03
N GLY A 375 7.47 15.45 17.49
CA GLY A 375 8.12 16.55 18.20
C GLY A 375 8.23 17.75 17.28
N GLY A 376 7.55 18.87 17.61
CA GLY A 376 7.70 20.11 16.87
C GLY A 376 6.39 20.82 16.51
N GLU A 377 6.51 22.00 15.88
CA GLU A 377 5.38 22.89 15.57
C GLU A 377 4.38 22.29 14.56
N SER A 378 4.83 21.39 13.66
CA SER A 378 3.99 20.75 12.65
C SER A 378 3.06 19.68 13.21
N TRP A 379 3.25 19.25 14.46
CA TRP A 379 2.46 18.23 15.13
C TRP A 379 0.96 18.56 15.17
N GLY A 380 0.61 19.75 15.65
CA GLY A 380 -0.79 20.15 15.78
C GLY A 380 -1.55 20.19 14.45
N VAL A 381 -0.86 20.54 13.36
CA VAL A 381 -1.44 20.52 12.02
C VAL A 381 -1.68 19.08 11.59
N LEU A 382 -0.69 18.20 11.77
CA LEU A 382 -0.81 16.80 11.36
C LEU A 382 -1.92 16.08 12.13
N GLU A 383 -2.03 16.30 13.44
CA GLU A 383 -3.10 15.75 14.26
C GLU A 383 -4.49 16.18 13.75
N GLN A 384 -4.69 17.48 13.47
CA GLN A 384 -5.95 17.99 12.92
C GLN A 384 -6.28 17.36 11.57
N VAL A 385 -5.28 17.19 10.68
CA VAL A 385 -5.42 16.53 9.40
C VAL A 385 -5.89 15.08 9.58
N LEU A 386 -5.24 14.33 10.47
CA LEU A 386 -5.54 12.91 10.70
C LEU A 386 -6.91 12.68 11.35
N GLN A 387 -7.34 13.60 12.22
CA GLN A 387 -8.68 13.56 12.82
C GLN A 387 -9.80 13.80 11.79
N SER A 388 -9.52 14.54 10.71
CA SER A 388 -10.48 14.87 9.66
C SER A 388 -10.32 14.03 8.38
N ALA A 389 -9.28 13.21 8.31
CA ALA A 389 -8.95 12.43 7.13
C ALA A 389 -10.02 11.36 6.83
N GLN A 390 -10.36 11.20 5.56
CA GLN A 390 -11.24 10.17 5.04
C GLN A 390 -10.48 9.29 4.05
N ILE A 391 -10.85 8.00 3.98
CA ILE A 391 -10.21 7.13 2.98
C ILE A 391 -10.58 7.55 1.56
N LEU A 392 -9.69 7.23 0.64
CA LEU A 392 -9.97 7.32 -0.80
C LEU A 392 -11.25 6.58 -1.17
N PRO A 393 -11.95 6.98 -2.23
CA PRO A 393 -12.97 6.14 -2.85
C PRO A 393 -12.40 4.77 -3.17
N SER A 394 -13.28 3.76 -3.28
CA SER A 394 -12.83 2.42 -3.72
C SER A 394 -12.19 2.50 -5.11
N GLN A 395 -11.27 1.57 -5.41
CA GLN A 395 -10.61 1.54 -6.71
C GLN A 395 -11.62 1.49 -7.87
N LYS A 396 -12.70 0.74 -7.68
CA LYS A 396 -13.78 0.68 -8.67
C LYS A 396 -14.38 2.06 -8.97
N VAL A 397 -14.57 2.90 -7.96
CA VAL A 397 -15.07 4.27 -8.14
C VAL A 397 -14.03 5.14 -8.83
N LEU A 398 -12.77 5.02 -8.45
CA LEU A 398 -11.66 5.77 -9.08
C LEU A 398 -11.51 5.41 -10.56
N ASP A 399 -11.60 4.13 -10.90
CA ASP A 399 -11.51 3.66 -12.29
C ASP A 399 -12.68 4.15 -13.15
N GLU A 400 -13.88 4.27 -12.57
CA GLU A 400 -15.11 4.69 -13.27
C GLU A 400 -15.21 6.20 -13.39
N LEU A 401 -15.06 6.94 -12.28
CA LEU A 401 -15.24 8.38 -12.23
C LEU A 401 -13.96 9.19 -12.49
N GLY A 402 -12.81 8.67 -12.11
CA GLY A 402 -11.54 9.40 -12.20
C GLY A 402 -11.29 10.00 -13.60
N PRO A 403 -11.36 9.20 -14.68
CA PRO A 403 -11.18 9.72 -16.03
C PRO A 403 -12.18 10.82 -16.41
N LEU A 404 -13.45 10.70 -16.02
CA LEU A 404 -14.51 11.67 -16.31
C LEU A 404 -14.27 12.97 -15.54
N VAL A 405 -13.94 12.87 -14.27
CA VAL A 405 -13.63 14.01 -13.39
C VAL A 405 -12.36 14.73 -13.89
N ARG A 406 -11.30 13.99 -14.23
CA ARG A 406 -10.08 14.54 -14.84
C ARG A 406 -10.39 15.32 -16.11
N ASP A 407 -11.16 14.75 -17.04
CA ASP A 407 -11.45 15.38 -18.33
C ASP A 407 -12.26 16.68 -18.15
N ALA A 408 -13.19 16.71 -17.19
CA ALA A 408 -13.92 17.92 -16.81
C ALA A 408 -12.96 19.01 -16.30
N VAL A 409 -12.07 18.66 -15.34
CA VAL A 409 -11.07 19.58 -14.76
C VAL A 409 -10.09 20.09 -15.84
N VAL A 410 -9.55 19.21 -16.65
CA VAL A 410 -8.63 19.59 -17.75
C VAL A 410 -9.29 20.56 -18.74
N SER A 411 -10.57 20.33 -19.05
CA SER A 411 -11.31 21.20 -19.98
C SER A 411 -11.55 22.59 -19.40
N VAL A 412 -11.86 22.69 -18.11
CA VAL A 412 -12.02 23.97 -17.40
C VAL A 412 -10.69 24.71 -17.28
N LEU A 413 -9.61 24.05 -16.87
CA LEU A 413 -8.26 24.66 -16.72
C LEU A 413 -7.67 25.12 -18.06
N LYS A 414 -8.13 24.57 -19.20
CA LYS A 414 -7.77 25.03 -20.55
C LYS A 414 -8.68 26.12 -21.12
N ASP A 415 -9.65 26.57 -20.34
CA ASP A 415 -10.69 27.54 -20.78
C ASP A 415 -11.44 27.07 -22.04
N HIS A 416 -11.64 25.75 -22.17
CA HIS A 416 -12.36 25.19 -23.31
C HIS A 416 -13.86 25.19 -23.08
N VAL A 417 -14.30 25.04 -21.84
CA VAL A 417 -15.69 24.94 -21.42
C VAL A 417 -15.90 25.61 -20.07
N THR A 418 -17.12 26.05 -19.81
CA THR A 418 -17.54 26.52 -18.47
C THR A 418 -17.71 25.34 -17.51
N PRO A 419 -17.70 25.57 -16.18
CA PRO A 419 -18.02 24.54 -15.18
C PRO A 419 -19.35 23.82 -15.47
N GLU A 420 -20.39 24.55 -15.90
CA GLU A 420 -21.72 23.99 -16.22
C GLU A 420 -21.67 23.06 -17.43
N GLU A 421 -20.91 23.42 -18.47
CA GLU A 421 -20.73 22.60 -19.67
C GLU A 421 -19.91 21.34 -19.35
N ALA A 422 -18.83 21.47 -18.55
CA ALA A 422 -18.03 20.34 -18.09
C ALA A 422 -18.87 19.34 -17.28
N PHE A 423 -19.68 19.84 -16.35
CA PHE A 423 -20.60 19.00 -15.56
C PHE A 423 -21.67 18.32 -16.42
N SER A 424 -22.22 19.03 -17.41
CA SER A 424 -23.24 18.46 -18.30
C SER A 424 -22.66 17.31 -19.14
N THR A 425 -21.42 17.43 -19.57
CA THR A 425 -20.71 16.39 -20.33
C THR A 425 -20.48 15.15 -19.47
N LEU A 426 -20.07 15.32 -18.21
CA LEU A 426 -19.87 14.22 -17.26
C LEU A 426 -21.16 13.42 -17.04
N ASN A 427 -22.30 14.10 -16.83
CA ASN A 427 -23.60 13.45 -16.65
C ASN A 427 -24.16 12.83 -17.93
N GLY A 428 -23.87 13.36 -19.08
CA GLY A 428 -24.32 12.83 -20.37
C GLY A 428 -23.63 11.52 -20.75
N GLU A 429 -22.39 11.33 -20.34
CA GLU A 429 -21.61 10.10 -20.53
C GLU A 429 -22.00 9.02 -19.51
N SER A 430 -22.30 9.39 -18.26
CA SER A 430 -22.78 8.46 -17.22
C SER A 430 -24.22 7.96 -17.47
N GLY A 431 -25.04 8.71 -18.22
CA GLY A 431 -26.42 8.33 -18.56
C GLY A 431 -26.59 7.52 -19.83
N ALA A 432 -25.51 7.20 -20.53
CA ALA A 432 -25.54 6.52 -21.84
C ALA A 432 -25.00 5.08 -21.80
N GLN A 433 -24.70 4.53 -20.64
CA GLN A 433 -24.38 3.12 -20.41
C GLN A 433 -25.51 2.47 -19.60
#